data_42164353abef0d49e02b0ff5aebb997e
#
_entry.id   42164353abef0d49e02b0ff5aebb997e
#
_cell.length_a   1.000
_cell.length_b   1.000
_cell.length_c   1.000
_cell.angle_alpha   90.00
_cell.angle_beta   90.00
_cell.angle_gamma   90.00
#
_symmetry.space_group_name_H-M   'P 1'
#
loop_
_entity.id
_entity.type
_entity.pdbx_description
1 polymer ?
#
loop_
_entity_poly.entity_id
_entity_poly.type
_entity_poly.pdbx_seq_one_letter_code
_entity_poly.pdbx_strand_id
1 'polypeptide(L)'
;LTKGDFGVTRIKSVNVSYSNDEILRLSSALEQSSEHPIAVGIIKKVKEDDITIPKPENFNAITGKGVEANVEGKQVKVVSPGYLRDEKITIPEDAYSDAAETVVFVLIEGQLAGYIALADEIRPESAEAIKIFKKNNIKVLMATGDNEKTAKAVSEKLGLDGYYAEVLPHQKVDGVNDAPALAKADVGIAVGSGTDVAAETADIILVNSNPQDIANLILFGKATYNKMIQNLIWATGYNVVAIPLAAGVLYSSGFVLGPAVGAVFMSLSTIIVA
;
A
#
# COMPACT_ATOMS: atom_id res chain seq x y z
N LEU A 1 0.27 -0.24 -0.77
CA LEU A 1 -0.81 0.11 0.17
C LEU A 1 -0.53 -0.38 1.58
N THR A 2 0.07 -1.56 1.74
CA THR A 2 0.47 -2.18 2.99
C THR A 2 1.99 -2.10 3.17
N LYS A 3 2.48 -2.41 4.37
CA LYS A 3 3.92 -2.37 4.66
C LYS A 3 4.66 -3.60 4.18
N GLY A 4 3.94 -4.72 3.95
CA GLY A 4 4.51 -6.06 3.81
C GLY A 4 4.95 -6.65 5.15
N ASP A 5 4.62 -5.98 6.24
CA ASP A 5 4.94 -6.40 7.61
C ASP A 5 3.67 -6.91 8.29
N PHE A 6 3.65 -8.19 8.64
CA PHE A 6 2.57 -8.76 9.42
C PHE A 6 2.65 -8.28 10.86
N GLY A 7 1.57 -7.65 11.33
CA GLY A 7 1.39 -7.30 12.73
C GLY A 7 0.41 -8.25 13.40
N VAL A 8 0.63 -8.59 14.69
CA VAL A 8 -0.34 -9.34 15.49
C VAL A 8 -1.54 -8.46 15.80
N THR A 9 -2.71 -8.85 15.33
CA THR A 9 -3.97 -8.12 15.53
C THR A 9 -4.76 -8.64 16.71
N ARG A 10 -4.70 -9.97 16.93
CA ARG A 10 -5.41 -10.65 18.04
C ARG A 10 -4.62 -11.84 18.53
N ILE A 11 -4.68 -12.04 19.85
CA ILE A 11 -4.25 -13.26 20.51
C ILE A 11 -5.42 -13.73 21.34
N LYS A 12 -5.77 -14.99 21.24
CA LYS A 12 -6.86 -15.56 22.02
C LYS A 12 -6.49 -16.94 22.57
N SER A 13 -6.53 -17.04 23.88
CA SER A 13 -6.51 -18.31 24.59
C SER A 13 -7.88 -19.00 24.44
N VAL A 14 -7.87 -20.27 24.13
CA VAL A 14 -9.06 -21.14 24.15
C VAL A 14 -8.99 -22.15 25.31
N ASN A 15 -7.84 -22.25 25.99
CA ASN A 15 -7.63 -23.09 27.16
C ASN A 15 -7.34 -22.21 28.37
N VAL A 16 -8.20 -22.27 29.37
CA VAL A 16 -8.10 -21.46 30.60
C VAL A 16 -6.78 -21.59 31.38
N SER A 17 -6.00 -22.64 31.10
CA SER A 17 -4.70 -22.86 31.73
C SER A 17 -3.60 -21.95 31.19
N TYR A 18 -3.82 -21.23 30.11
CA TYR A 18 -2.83 -20.36 29.50
C TYR A 18 -3.40 -18.96 29.26
N SER A 19 -2.63 -17.94 29.60
CA SER A 19 -2.97 -16.55 29.25
C SER A 19 -2.60 -16.23 27.78
N ASN A 20 -3.10 -15.12 27.24
CA ASN A 20 -2.69 -14.64 25.92
C ASN A 20 -1.19 -14.37 25.85
N ASP A 21 -0.61 -13.82 26.94
CA ASP A 21 0.82 -13.55 27.02
C ASP A 21 1.65 -14.83 27.03
N GLU A 22 1.17 -15.89 27.68
CA GLU A 22 1.85 -17.19 27.64
C GLU A 22 1.81 -17.83 26.24
N ILE A 23 0.66 -17.71 25.54
CA ILE A 23 0.55 -18.18 24.16
C ILE A 23 1.53 -17.44 23.27
N LEU A 24 1.59 -16.10 23.37
CA LEU A 24 2.54 -15.29 22.63
C LEU A 24 3.98 -15.64 22.96
N ARG A 25 4.31 -15.77 24.25
CA ARG A 25 5.64 -16.07 24.76
C ARG A 25 6.13 -17.45 24.31
N LEU A 26 5.31 -18.48 24.44
CA LEU A 26 5.68 -19.85 24.05
C LEU A 26 5.79 -19.99 22.53
N SER A 27 4.88 -19.38 21.76
CA SER A 27 4.97 -19.42 20.30
C SER A 27 6.19 -18.66 19.76
N SER A 28 6.55 -17.54 20.38
CA SER A 28 7.72 -16.76 19.97
C SER A 28 9.04 -17.53 20.11
N ALA A 29 9.12 -18.47 21.05
CA ALA A 29 10.29 -19.33 21.19
C ALA A 29 10.58 -20.13 19.91
N LEU A 30 9.54 -20.58 19.22
CA LEU A 30 9.66 -21.35 17.98
C LEU A 30 9.97 -20.47 16.78
N GLU A 31 9.51 -19.22 16.80
CA GLU A 31 9.55 -18.31 15.65
C GLU A 31 10.81 -17.40 15.64
N GLN A 32 11.61 -17.39 16.72
CA GLN A 32 12.74 -16.46 16.84
C GLN A 32 13.85 -16.66 15.80
N SER A 33 13.94 -17.83 15.18
CA SER A 33 14.92 -18.13 14.13
C SER A 33 14.34 -18.21 12.73
N SER A 34 13.06 -17.87 12.58
CA SER A 34 12.34 -17.91 11.30
C SER A 34 12.31 -16.53 10.64
N GLU A 35 12.58 -16.49 9.33
CA GLU A 35 12.45 -15.28 8.51
C GLU A 35 11.04 -15.16 7.89
N HIS A 36 10.13 -16.06 8.23
CA HIS A 36 8.77 -16.03 7.70
C HIS A 36 8.04 -14.78 8.19
N PRO A 37 7.26 -14.05 7.34
CA PRO A 37 6.57 -12.81 7.74
C PRO A 37 5.71 -12.94 9.01
N ILE A 38 5.06 -14.08 9.20
CA ILE A 38 4.27 -14.39 10.41
C ILE A 38 5.18 -14.43 11.66
N ALA A 39 6.33 -15.08 11.56
CA ALA A 39 7.31 -15.16 12.64
C ALA A 39 7.83 -13.77 13.02
N VAL A 40 8.18 -12.96 12.02
CA VAL A 40 8.62 -11.58 12.22
C VAL A 40 7.56 -10.78 12.97
N GLY A 41 6.28 -10.93 12.59
CA GLY A 41 5.16 -10.26 13.25
C GLY A 41 4.99 -10.69 14.72
N ILE A 42 5.11 -11.98 15.02
CA ILE A 42 5.05 -12.49 16.39
C ILE A 42 6.20 -11.94 17.23
N ILE A 43 7.42 -11.99 16.71
CA ILE A 43 8.61 -11.48 17.41
C ILE A 43 8.54 -9.97 17.65
N LYS A 44 8.02 -9.20 16.68
CA LYS A 44 7.79 -7.78 16.84
C LYS A 44 6.85 -7.49 18.01
N LYS A 45 5.72 -8.19 18.07
CA LYS A 45 4.74 -8.05 19.16
C LYS A 45 5.32 -8.36 20.54
N VAL A 46 6.10 -9.45 20.66
CA VAL A 46 6.79 -9.83 21.91
C VAL A 46 7.75 -8.73 22.39
N LYS A 47 8.46 -8.09 21.44
CA LYS A 47 9.37 -6.98 21.78
C LYS A 47 8.61 -5.72 22.20
N GLU A 48 7.48 -5.44 21.57
CA GLU A 48 6.61 -4.30 21.94
C GLU A 48 6.01 -4.47 23.34
N ASP A 49 5.66 -5.71 23.72
CA ASP A 49 5.07 -6.02 25.03
C ASP A 49 6.13 -6.33 26.10
N ASP A 50 7.42 -6.17 25.79
CA ASP A 50 8.58 -6.42 26.69
C ASP A 50 8.58 -7.84 27.31
N ILE A 51 8.14 -8.83 26.53
CA ILE A 51 8.07 -10.23 26.94
C ILE A 51 9.40 -10.95 26.69
N THR A 52 9.93 -11.63 27.71
CA THR A 52 11.15 -12.43 27.56
C THR A 52 10.88 -13.73 26.80
N ILE A 53 11.60 -13.96 25.71
CA ILE A 53 11.46 -15.17 24.87
C ILE A 53 12.24 -16.32 25.49
N PRO A 54 11.61 -17.48 25.82
CA PRO A 54 12.30 -18.63 26.28
C PRO A 54 13.09 -19.35 25.19
N LYS A 55 14.06 -20.16 25.55
CA LYS A 55 14.83 -20.95 24.57
C LYS A 55 14.08 -22.22 24.19
N PRO A 56 13.93 -22.50 22.88
CA PRO A 56 13.38 -23.78 22.44
C PRO A 56 14.46 -24.88 22.46
N GLU A 57 14.04 -26.09 22.71
CA GLU A 57 14.81 -27.30 22.57
C GLU A 57 14.16 -28.23 21.55
N ASN A 58 14.95 -29.06 20.85
CA ASN A 58 14.44 -30.01 19.87
C ASN A 58 13.50 -29.39 18.81
N PHE A 59 13.92 -28.25 18.27
CA PHE A 59 13.16 -27.57 17.20
C PHE A 59 13.09 -28.44 15.95
N ASN A 60 11.87 -28.56 15.39
CA ASN A 60 11.61 -29.31 14.17
C ASN A 60 10.57 -28.58 13.31
N ALA A 61 10.78 -28.56 11.99
CA ALA A 61 9.82 -28.02 11.06
C ALA A 61 8.83 -29.10 10.58
N ILE A 62 7.54 -28.83 10.66
CA ILE A 62 6.47 -29.67 10.11
C ILE A 62 6.20 -29.19 8.69
N THR A 63 6.71 -29.92 7.70
CA THR A 63 6.71 -29.51 6.29
C THR A 63 5.34 -29.02 5.81
N GLY A 64 5.25 -27.75 5.42
CA GLY A 64 4.04 -27.12 4.92
C GLY A 64 2.92 -26.89 5.95
N LYS A 65 3.18 -27.18 7.25
CA LYS A 65 2.14 -27.13 8.29
C LYS A 65 2.50 -26.32 9.53
N GLY A 66 3.78 -26.05 9.76
CA GLY A 66 4.21 -25.25 10.91
C GLY A 66 5.53 -25.71 11.52
N VAL A 67 5.70 -25.45 12.81
CA VAL A 67 6.91 -25.75 13.59
C VAL A 67 6.55 -26.33 14.95
N GLU A 68 7.47 -27.11 15.52
CA GLU A 68 7.33 -27.67 16.87
C GLU A 68 8.67 -27.61 17.63
N ALA A 69 8.60 -27.48 18.94
CA ALA A 69 9.76 -27.52 19.83
C ALA A 69 9.33 -27.85 21.29
N ASN A 70 10.29 -28.22 22.13
CA ASN A 70 10.08 -28.21 23.55
C ASN A 70 10.45 -26.84 24.13
N VAL A 71 9.57 -26.25 24.90
CA VAL A 71 9.78 -24.94 25.54
C VAL A 71 9.42 -25.10 27.02
N GLU A 72 10.38 -24.91 27.90
CA GLU A 72 10.19 -25.05 29.33
C GLU A 72 9.58 -26.41 29.74
N GLY A 73 10.02 -27.48 29.07
CA GLY A 73 9.57 -28.86 29.34
C GLY A 73 8.20 -29.21 28.73
N LYS A 74 7.56 -28.31 27.98
CA LYS A 74 6.28 -28.55 27.30
C LYS A 74 6.50 -28.67 25.80
N GLN A 75 5.82 -29.61 25.14
CA GLN A 75 5.78 -29.65 23.67
C GLN A 75 4.89 -28.56 23.16
N VAL A 76 5.46 -27.63 22.40
CA VAL A 76 4.74 -26.51 21.79
C VAL A 76 4.77 -26.65 20.26
N LYS A 77 3.64 -26.40 19.60
CA LYS A 77 3.55 -26.35 18.15
C LYS A 77 2.87 -25.06 17.72
N VAL A 78 3.40 -24.43 16.69
CA VAL A 78 2.77 -23.31 15.98
C VAL A 78 2.44 -23.80 14.57
N VAL A 79 1.16 -23.89 14.25
CA VAL A 79 0.70 -24.62 13.07
C VAL A 79 -0.36 -23.87 12.27
N SER A 80 -0.46 -24.23 10.99
CA SER A 80 -1.47 -23.72 10.08
C SER A 80 -2.86 -24.35 10.33
N PRO A 81 -3.95 -23.74 9.82
CA PRO A 81 -5.29 -24.34 9.86
C PRO A 81 -5.36 -25.72 9.21
N GLY A 82 -4.50 -25.97 8.22
CA GLY A 82 -4.41 -27.27 7.54
C GLY A 82 -4.02 -28.41 8.49
N TYR A 83 -3.06 -28.13 9.40
CA TYR A 83 -2.66 -29.10 10.41
C TYR A 83 -3.82 -29.51 11.32
N LEU A 84 -4.60 -28.54 11.83
CA LEU A 84 -5.74 -28.82 12.69
C LEU A 84 -6.79 -29.70 11.99
N ARG A 85 -7.05 -29.41 10.71
CA ARG A 85 -8.00 -30.22 9.92
C ARG A 85 -7.54 -31.67 9.75
N ASP A 86 -6.25 -31.87 9.48
CA ASP A 86 -5.67 -33.20 9.31
C ASP A 86 -5.70 -34.00 10.63
N GLU A 87 -5.42 -33.35 11.74
CA GLU A 87 -5.49 -33.93 13.09
C GLU A 87 -6.90 -33.98 13.68
N LYS A 88 -7.92 -33.52 12.92
CA LYS A 88 -9.34 -33.46 13.34
C LYS A 88 -9.55 -32.63 14.62
N ILE A 89 -8.76 -31.61 14.82
CA ILE A 89 -8.89 -30.68 15.95
C ILE A 89 -9.90 -29.60 15.52
N THR A 90 -10.90 -29.36 16.37
CA THR A 90 -11.92 -28.33 16.09
C THR A 90 -11.32 -26.94 16.11
N ILE A 91 -11.52 -26.19 15.03
CA ILE A 91 -11.10 -24.79 14.92
C ILE A 91 -12.18 -23.92 15.58
N PRO A 92 -11.81 -23.00 16.51
CA PRO A 92 -12.76 -22.07 17.09
C PRO A 92 -13.45 -21.21 16.02
N GLU A 93 -14.78 -21.03 16.11
CA GLU A 93 -15.56 -20.28 15.13
C GLU A 93 -15.10 -18.83 14.98
N ASP A 94 -14.66 -18.22 16.09
CA ASP A 94 -14.21 -16.84 16.13
C ASP A 94 -12.74 -16.64 15.69
N ALA A 95 -12.01 -17.72 15.36
CA ALA A 95 -10.65 -17.62 14.82
C ALA A 95 -10.62 -16.87 13.49
N TYR A 96 -11.69 -16.91 12.71
CA TYR A 96 -11.82 -16.27 11.40
C TYR A 96 -12.81 -15.10 11.40
N SER A 97 -12.88 -14.33 12.48
CA SER A 97 -13.81 -13.20 12.59
C SER A 97 -13.46 -12.03 11.66
N ASP A 98 -12.20 -11.89 11.27
CA ASP A 98 -11.75 -10.92 10.28
C ASP A 98 -11.16 -11.62 9.05
N ALA A 99 -11.68 -11.27 7.87
CA ALA A 99 -11.31 -11.89 6.60
C ALA A 99 -9.89 -11.50 6.12
N ALA A 100 -9.34 -10.40 6.65
CA ALA A 100 -8.00 -9.91 6.31
C ALA A 100 -6.88 -10.53 7.14
N GLU A 101 -7.23 -11.38 8.12
CA GLU A 101 -6.26 -11.98 9.04
C GLU A 101 -5.78 -13.36 8.56
N THR A 102 -4.49 -13.58 8.74
CA THR A 102 -3.89 -14.92 8.71
C THR A 102 -3.82 -15.45 10.14
N VAL A 103 -4.33 -16.64 10.37
CA VAL A 103 -4.40 -17.22 11.71
C VAL A 103 -3.46 -18.41 11.83
N VAL A 104 -2.65 -18.41 12.87
CA VAL A 104 -1.84 -19.56 13.31
C VAL A 104 -2.33 -20.07 14.65
N PHE A 105 -2.26 -21.36 14.84
CA PHE A 105 -2.76 -22.06 16.03
C PHE A 105 -1.60 -22.56 16.88
N VAL A 106 -1.74 -22.39 18.19
CA VAL A 106 -0.74 -22.82 19.17
C VAL A 106 -1.29 -24.02 19.93
N LEU A 107 -0.60 -25.15 19.78
CA LEU A 107 -0.88 -26.35 20.58
C LEU A 107 0.19 -26.50 21.65
N ILE A 108 -0.24 -26.89 22.84
CA ILE A 108 0.64 -27.22 23.97
C ILE A 108 0.24 -28.60 24.47
N GLU A 109 1.21 -29.50 24.58
CA GLU A 109 0.99 -30.91 24.96
C GLU A 109 -0.10 -31.61 24.10
N GLY A 110 -0.11 -31.28 22.77
CA GLY A 110 -1.07 -31.82 21.80
C GLY A 110 -2.48 -31.25 21.88
N GLN A 111 -2.76 -30.33 22.81
CA GLN A 111 -4.06 -29.67 22.96
C GLN A 111 -4.02 -28.25 22.38
N LEU A 112 -5.10 -27.81 21.76
CA LEU A 112 -5.23 -26.44 21.28
C LEU A 112 -5.26 -25.48 22.48
N ALA A 113 -4.22 -24.68 22.63
CA ALA A 113 -4.09 -23.70 23.69
C ALA A 113 -4.68 -22.35 23.28
N GLY A 114 -4.52 -21.96 22.01
CA GLY A 114 -5.01 -20.69 21.50
C GLY A 114 -4.65 -20.46 20.05
N TYR A 115 -4.87 -19.23 19.60
CA TYR A 115 -4.49 -18.79 18.27
C TYR A 115 -3.96 -17.36 18.26
N ILE A 116 -3.17 -17.05 17.25
CA ILE A 116 -2.64 -15.72 16.96
C ILE A 116 -3.10 -15.35 15.56
N ALA A 117 -3.80 -14.24 15.45
CA ALA A 117 -4.21 -13.66 14.19
C ALA A 117 -3.27 -12.51 13.83
N LEU A 118 -2.86 -12.46 12.57
CA LEU A 118 -1.95 -11.46 12.04
C LEU A 118 -2.53 -10.89 10.74
N ALA A 119 -2.32 -9.61 10.52
CA ALA A 119 -2.66 -8.97 9.25
C ALA A 119 -1.49 -8.10 8.78
N ASP A 120 -1.42 -7.89 7.47
CA ASP A 120 -0.49 -6.93 6.91
C ASP A 120 -0.94 -5.51 7.27
N GLU A 121 -0.04 -4.75 7.88
CA GLU A 121 -0.34 -3.39 8.33
C GLU A 121 -0.53 -2.44 7.15
N ILE A 122 -1.71 -1.81 7.09
CA ILE A 122 -1.96 -0.72 6.14
C ILE A 122 -1.09 0.47 6.54
N ARG A 123 -0.37 1.03 5.56
CA ARG A 123 0.42 2.24 5.79
C ARG A 123 -0.50 3.42 6.13
N PRO A 124 -0.25 4.19 7.19
CA PRO A 124 -1.02 5.39 7.50
C PRO A 124 -1.09 6.36 6.32
N GLU A 125 0.02 6.51 5.60
CA GLU A 125 0.17 7.37 4.42
C GLU A 125 -0.73 6.94 3.27
N SER A 126 -1.06 5.64 3.15
CA SER A 126 -1.98 5.13 2.12
C SER A 126 -3.39 5.66 2.33
N ALA A 127 -3.88 5.67 3.57
CA ALA A 127 -5.21 6.19 3.88
C ALA A 127 -5.32 7.70 3.58
N GLU A 128 -4.27 8.47 3.85
CA GLU A 128 -4.22 9.89 3.54
C GLU A 128 -4.15 10.16 2.03
N ALA A 129 -3.30 9.42 1.31
CA ALA A 129 -3.20 9.52 -0.14
C ALA A 129 -4.55 9.24 -0.81
N ILE A 130 -5.26 8.21 -0.39
CA ILE A 130 -6.58 7.86 -0.92
C ILE A 130 -7.60 8.97 -0.67
N LYS A 131 -7.59 9.61 0.50
CA LYS A 131 -8.45 10.78 0.78
C LYS A 131 -8.17 11.94 -0.20
N ILE A 132 -6.89 12.20 -0.48
CA ILE A 132 -6.48 13.24 -1.44
C ILE A 132 -6.98 12.88 -2.84
N PHE A 133 -6.81 11.63 -3.28
CA PHE A 133 -7.30 11.18 -4.59
C PHE A 133 -8.81 11.37 -4.71
N LYS A 134 -9.59 10.92 -3.73
CA LYS A 134 -11.05 11.08 -3.71
C LYS A 134 -11.49 12.54 -3.73
N LYS A 135 -10.84 13.41 -2.94
CA LYS A 135 -11.11 14.86 -2.96
C LYS A 135 -10.89 15.48 -4.35
N ASN A 136 -10.02 14.88 -5.15
CA ASN A 136 -9.73 15.32 -6.51
C ASN A 136 -10.49 14.53 -7.59
N ASN A 137 -11.53 13.78 -7.22
CA ASN A 137 -12.37 12.97 -8.12
C ASN A 137 -11.55 11.89 -8.88
N ILE A 138 -10.49 11.37 -8.26
CA ILE A 138 -9.67 10.29 -8.80
C ILE A 138 -10.18 8.98 -8.21
N LYS A 139 -10.56 8.03 -9.06
CA LYS A 139 -10.92 6.68 -8.66
C LYS A 139 -9.68 5.87 -8.33
N VAL A 140 -9.74 5.14 -7.21
CA VAL A 140 -8.63 4.30 -6.75
C VAL A 140 -9.06 2.85 -6.75
N LEU A 141 -8.39 2.06 -7.57
CA LEU A 141 -8.59 0.62 -7.67
C LEU A 141 -7.34 -0.09 -7.15
N MET A 142 -7.53 -1.24 -6.50
CA MET A 142 -6.44 -2.10 -6.04
C MET A 142 -6.40 -3.39 -6.88
N ALA A 143 -5.22 -3.80 -7.29
CA ALA A 143 -4.97 -5.13 -7.84
C ALA A 143 -3.99 -5.86 -6.93
N THR A 144 -4.37 -7.05 -6.46
CA THR A 144 -3.56 -7.84 -5.52
C THR A 144 -3.59 -9.32 -5.88
N GLY A 145 -2.51 -10.04 -5.56
CA GLY A 145 -2.47 -11.50 -5.61
C GLY A 145 -3.15 -12.17 -4.41
N ASP A 146 -3.58 -11.41 -3.41
CA ASP A 146 -4.28 -11.93 -2.25
C ASP A 146 -5.66 -12.49 -2.63
N ASN A 147 -6.20 -13.34 -1.75
CA ASN A 147 -7.54 -13.90 -1.94
C ASN A 147 -8.63 -12.82 -1.86
N GLU A 148 -9.80 -13.15 -2.41
CA GLU A 148 -10.97 -12.27 -2.48
C GLU A 148 -11.35 -11.66 -1.13
N LYS A 149 -11.30 -12.43 -0.04
CA LYS A 149 -11.69 -11.96 1.30
C LYS A 149 -10.72 -10.89 1.82
N THR A 150 -9.42 -11.13 1.70
CA THR A 150 -8.38 -10.17 2.12
C THR A 150 -8.45 -8.89 1.29
N ALA A 151 -8.57 -9.03 -0.04
CA ALA A 151 -8.67 -7.90 -0.94
C ALA A 151 -9.89 -7.03 -0.64
N LYS A 152 -11.04 -7.64 -0.39
CA LYS A 152 -12.28 -6.95 0.00
C LYS A 152 -12.10 -6.18 1.31
N ALA A 153 -11.57 -6.84 2.35
CA ALA A 153 -11.39 -6.21 3.67
C ALA A 153 -10.43 -5.01 3.61
N VAL A 154 -9.31 -5.13 2.88
CA VAL A 154 -8.38 -4.01 2.68
C VAL A 154 -9.04 -2.88 1.88
N SER A 155 -9.79 -3.21 0.81
CA SER A 155 -10.51 -2.24 0.00
C SER A 155 -11.55 -1.46 0.80
N GLU A 156 -12.36 -2.14 1.62
CA GLU A 156 -13.35 -1.52 2.50
C GLU A 156 -12.68 -0.63 3.57
N LYS A 157 -11.62 -1.12 4.21
CA LYS A 157 -10.89 -0.38 5.26
C LYS A 157 -10.24 0.90 4.72
N LEU A 158 -9.72 0.87 3.49
CA LEU A 158 -9.15 2.03 2.81
C LEU A 158 -10.21 2.85 2.07
N GLY A 159 -11.41 2.33 1.91
CA GLY A 159 -12.50 2.94 1.17
C GLY A 159 -12.18 3.08 -0.32
N LEU A 160 -11.59 2.09 -0.96
CA LEU A 160 -11.28 2.10 -2.39
C LEU A 160 -12.56 2.05 -3.23
N ASP A 161 -12.44 2.46 -4.51
CA ASP A 161 -13.56 2.43 -5.45
C ASP A 161 -13.77 1.03 -6.08
N GLY A 162 -12.82 0.12 -5.88
CA GLY A 162 -12.88 -1.26 -6.29
C GLY A 162 -11.56 -1.99 -6.11
N TYR A 163 -11.59 -3.30 -6.35
CA TYR A 163 -10.40 -4.14 -6.28
C TYR A 163 -10.48 -5.31 -7.27
N TYR A 164 -9.32 -5.86 -7.58
CA TYR A 164 -9.13 -7.12 -8.31
C TYR A 164 -8.30 -8.03 -7.42
N ALA A 165 -8.89 -9.13 -6.98
CA ALA A 165 -8.26 -10.15 -6.14
C ALA A 165 -7.73 -11.30 -6.99
N GLU A 166 -6.87 -12.14 -6.39
CA GLU A 166 -6.33 -13.36 -7.00
C GLU A 166 -5.70 -13.12 -8.38
N VAL A 167 -5.23 -11.89 -8.60
CA VAL A 167 -4.57 -11.51 -9.84
C VAL A 167 -3.25 -12.24 -9.91
N LEU A 168 -3.21 -13.29 -10.74
CA LEU A 168 -2.00 -14.06 -10.94
C LEU A 168 -0.89 -13.15 -11.50
N PRO A 169 0.37 -13.46 -11.19
CA PRO A 169 1.49 -12.67 -11.64
C PRO A 169 1.50 -12.36 -13.14
N HIS A 170 1.12 -13.31 -14.00
CA HIS A 170 0.97 -13.09 -15.45
C HIS A 170 -0.30 -12.32 -15.85
N GLN A 171 -1.27 -12.16 -14.96
CA GLN A 171 -2.47 -11.32 -15.14
C GLN A 171 -2.25 -9.90 -14.59
N LYS A 172 -1.30 -9.73 -13.66
CA LYS A 172 -0.62 -8.45 -13.43
C LYS A 172 0.35 -8.13 -14.57
N VAL A 173 0.25 -8.94 -15.68
CA VAL A 173 1.14 -8.99 -16.82
C VAL A 173 2.59 -9.29 -16.38
N ASP A 174 2.85 -10.60 -16.13
CA ASP A 174 4.13 -11.21 -15.76
C ASP A 174 4.70 -10.90 -14.36
N GLY A 175 4.38 -11.68 -13.54
CA GLY A 175 4.61 -12.22 -12.23
C GLY A 175 5.81 -11.94 -11.41
N VAL A 176 6.70 -11.16 -11.80
CA VAL A 176 7.83 -10.75 -10.97
C VAL A 176 7.88 -9.23 -10.82
N ASN A 177 7.20 -8.51 -11.69
CA ASN A 177 7.25 -7.05 -11.71
C ASN A 177 5.95 -6.44 -12.22
N ASP A 178 5.56 -5.32 -11.66
CA ASP A 178 4.48 -4.46 -12.19
C ASP A 178 4.85 -3.80 -13.53
N ALA A 179 6.02 -4.14 -14.11
CA ALA A 179 6.58 -3.54 -15.31
C ALA A 179 5.64 -3.53 -16.53
N PRO A 180 4.96 -4.63 -16.92
CA PRO A 180 4.06 -4.59 -18.06
C PRO A 180 2.75 -3.81 -17.79
N ALA A 181 2.30 -3.74 -16.52
CA ALA A 181 1.19 -2.88 -16.15
C ALA A 181 1.61 -1.42 -16.24
N LEU A 182 2.81 -1.08 -15.80
CA LEU A 182 3.42 0.24 -15.93
C LEU A 182 3.59 0.62 -17.40
N ALA A 183 4.11 -0.28 -18.24
CA ALA A 183 4.27 -0.05 -19.68
C ALA A 183 2.95 0.15 -20.45
N LYS A 184 1.84 -0.39 -19.93
CA LYS A 184 0.52 -0.29 -20.55
C LYS A 184 -0.31 0.88 -20.02
N ALA A 185 0.10 1.48 -18.93
CA ALA A 185 -0.53 2.66 -18.35
C ALA A 185 -0.22 3.91 -19.21
N ASP A 186 -1.12 4.90 -19.21
CA ASP A 186 -0.84 6.20 -19.82
C ASP A 186 0.33 6.92 -19.11
N VAL A 187 0.48 6.70 -17.81
CA VAL A 187 1.63 7.11 -17.02
C VAL A 187 1.92 6.02 -15.99
N GLY A 188 3.06 5.38 -16.08
CA GLY A 188 3.56 4.39 -15.14
C GLY A 188 4.38 5.06 -14.04
N ILE A 189 4.06 4.80 -12.76
CA ILE A 189 4.78 5.35 -11.61
C ILE A 189 5.30 4.20 -10.76
N ALA A 190 6.63 4.03 -10.69
CA ALA A 190 7.27 3.10 -9.79
C ALA A 190 7.61 3.76 -8.45
N VAL A 191 7.62 2.98 -7.37
CA VAL A 191 7.86 3.45 -6.00
C VAL A 191 9.10 2.78 -5.42
N GLY A 192 10.00 3.58 -4.92
CA GLY A 192 11.33 3.41 -4.32
C GLY A 192 11.97 2.03 -4.13
N SER A 193 11.28 1.07 -3.57
CA SER A 193 11.81 -0.28 -3.35
C SER A 193 11.40 -1.28 -4.44
N GLY A 194 10.89 -0.79 -5.57
CA GLY A 194 10.55 -1.64 -6.72
C GLY A 194 11.79 -2.33 -7.29
N THR A 195 11.56 -3.46 -7.96
CA THR A 195 12.65 -4.15 -8.67
C THR A 195 13.23 -3.25 -9.77
N ASP A 196 14.50 -3.47 -10.12
CA ASP A 196 15.19 -2.70 -11.16
C ASP A 196 14.39 -2.67 -12.48
N VAL A 197 13.70 -3.78 -12.82
CA VAL A 197 12.87 -3.88 -14.03
C VAL A 197 11.62 -2.99 -13.99
N ALA A 198 10.99 -2.84 -12.82
CA ALA A 198 9.85 -1.92 -12.67
C ALA A 198 10.31 -0.46 -12.79
N ALA A 199 11.50 -0.15 -12.27
CA ALA A 199 12.11 1.17 -12.40
C ALA A 199 12.47 1.50 -13.85
N GLU A 200 13.01 0.53 -14.62
CA GLU A 200 13.34 0.73 -16.03
C GLU A 200 12.11 0.94 -16.94
N THR A 201 10.94 0.47 -16.51
CA THR A 201 9.72 0.50 -17.33
C THR A 201 8.80 1.68 -16.97
N ALA A 202 8.97 2.27 -15.80
CA ALA A 202 8.15 3.37 -15.34
C ALA A 202 8.53 4.71 -15.99
N ASP A 203 7.53 5.56 -16.27
CA ASP A 203 7.76 6.93 -16.73
C ASP A 203 8.29 7.83 -15.60
N ILE A 204 7.93 7.51 -14.36
CA ILE A 204 8.31 8.26 -13.16
C ILE A 204 8.75 7.29 -12.07
N ILE A 205 9.87 7.59 -11.41
CA ILE A 205 10.38 6.84 -10.27
C ILE A 205 10.33 7.72 -9.04
N LEU A 206 9.59 7.29 -8.02
CA LEU A 206 9.57 7.95 -6.71
C LEU A 206 10.64 7.31 -5.82
N VAL A 207 11.54 8.13 -5.30
CA VAL A 207 12.68 7.67 -4.48
C VAL A 207 12.21 7.04 -3.16
N ASN A 208 11.13 7.57 -2.58
CA ASN A 208 10.56 7.06 -1.35
C ASN A 208 9.35 6.17 -1.63
N SER A 209 9.18 5.13 -0.81
CA SER A 209 8.00 4.25 -0.87
C SER A 209 6.80 4.87 -0.14
N ASN A 210 6.51 6.16 -0.40
CA ASN A 210 5.41 6.87 0.25
C ASN A 210 4.27 7.15 -0.75
N PRO A 211 3.06 6.57 -0.54
CA PRO A 211 1.90 6.82 -1.40
C PRO A 211 1.46 8.28 -1.48
N GLN A 212 1.78 9.11 -0.48
CA GLN A 212 1.50 10.55 -0.53
C GLN A 212 2.27 11.26 -1.64
N ASP A 213 3.47 10.78 -1.98
CA ASP A 213 4.28 11.39 -3.03
C ASP A 213 3.59 11.26 -4.40
N ILE A 214 2.83 10.17 -4.62
CA ILE A 214 1.98 10.01 -5.81
C ILE A 214 0.87 11.06 -5.82
N ALA A 215 0.21 11.28 -4.68
CA ALA A 215 -0.83 12.30 -4.57
C ALA A 215 -0.27 13.71 -4.82
N ASN A 216 0.88 14.02 -4.25
CA ASN A 216 1.56 15.30 -4.45
C ASN A 216 1.99 15.49 -5.91
N LEU A 217 2.51 14.45 -6.55
CA LEU A 217 2.87 14.48 -7.98
C LEU A 217 1.67 14.81 -8.87
N ILE A 218 0.53 14.17 -8.64
CA ILE A 218 -0.70 14.42 -9.40
C ILE A 218 -1.21 15.85 -9.18
N LEU A 219 -1.18 16.35 -7.93
CA LEU A 219 -1.58 17.72 -7.62
C LEU A 219 -0.65 18.74 -8.27
N PHE A 220 0.66 18.49 -8.23
CA PHE A 220 1.66 19.32 -8.90
C PHE A 220 1.44 19.34 -10.42
N GLY A 221 1.21 18.15 -11.03
CA GLY A 221 0.89 18.06 -12.47
C GLY A 221 -0.35 18.87 -12.85
N LYS A 222 -1.44 18.76 -12.06
CA LYS A 222 -2.65 19.58 -12.28
C LYS A 222 -2.39 21.07 -12.14
N ALA A 223 -1.63 21.50 -11.13
CA ALA A 223 -1.29 22.90 -10.94
C ALA A 223 -0.45 23.45 -12.10
N THR A 224 0.55 22.68 -12.54
CA THR A 224 1.40 23.01 -13.69
C THR A 224 0.59 23.10 -14.98
N TYR A 225 -0.29 22.13 -15.23
CA TYR A 225 -1.18 22.15 -16.38
C TYR A 225 -2.10 23.38 -16.40
N ASN A 226 -2.73 23.70 -15.28
CA ASN A 226 -3.58 24.88 -15.16
C ASN A 226 -2.81 26.18 -15.41
N LYS A 227 -1.58 26.27 -14.87
CA LYS A 227 -0.72 27.44 -15.13
C LYS A 227 -0.32 27.54 -16.60
N MET A 228 -0.01 26.42 -17.23
CA MET A 228 0.30 26.36 -18.67
C MET A 228 -0.89 26.84 -19.52
N ILE A 229 -2.11 26.40 -19.22
CA ILE A 229 -3.33 26.85 -19.92
C ILE A 229 -3.57 28.34 -19.69
N GLN A 230 -3.41 28.83 -18.47
CA GLN A 230 -3.51 30.24 -18.16
C GLN A 230 -2.52 31.08 -19.01
N ASN A 231 -1.26 30.65 -19.04
CA ASN A 231 -0.22 31.31 -19.81
C ASN A 231 -0.55 31.30 -21.30
N LEU A 232 -1.06 30.20 -21.85
CA LEU A 232 -1.47 30.07 -23.22
C LEU A 232 -2.65 31.01 -23.55
N ILE A 233 -3.66 31.09 -22.68
CA ILE A 233 -4.80 31.97 -22.82
C ILE A 233 -4.34 33.44 -22.83
N TRP A 234 -3.46 33.84 -21.91
CA TRP A 234 -2.90 35.17 -21.86
C TRP A 234 -2.11 35.52 -23.13
N ALA A 235 -1.20 34.64 -23.55
CA ALA A 235 -0.38 34.85 -24.73
C ALA A 235 -1.23 34.94 -26.01
N THR A 236 -2.21 34.06 -26.15
CA THR A 236 -3.12 34.06 -27.34
C THR A 236 -4.10 35.21 -27.27
N GLY A 237 -4.73 35.44 -26.11
CA GLY A 237 -5.75 36.49 -25.94
C GLY A 237 -5.18 37.90 -26.18
N TYR A 238 -3.97 38.15 -25.68
CA TYR A 238 -3.27 39.38 -25.96
C TYR A 238 -3.07 39.59 -27.47
N ASN A 239 -2.58 38.59 -28.18
CA ASN A 239 -2.30 38.68 -29.60
C ASN A 239 -3.59 38.81 -30.44
N VAL A 240 -4.66 38.12 -30.08
CA VAL A 240 -5.98 38.20 -30.73
C VAL A 240 -6.54 39.63 -30.68
N VAL A 241 -6.27 40.39 -29.62
CA VAL A 241 -6.71 41.78 -29.48
C VAL A 241 -5.69 42.76 -30.05
N ALA A 242 -4.41 42.58 -29.74
CA ALA A 242 -3.38 43.54 -30.11
C ALA A 242 -3.09 43.59 -31.62
N ILE A 243 -3.11 42.45 -32.33
CA ILE A 243 -2.83 42.38 -33.76
C ILE A 243 -3.87 43.11 -34.57
N PRO A 244 -5.22 42.92 -34.42
CA PRO A 244 -6.21 43.68 -35.13
C PRO A 244 -6.16 45.18 -34.82
N LEU A 245 -5.89 45.56 -33.57
CA LEU A 245 -5.73 46.96 -33.18
C LEU A 245 -4.52 47.63 -33.86
N ALA A 246 -3.41 46.91 -33.92
CA ALA A 246 -2.20 47.34 -34.58
C ALA A 246 -2.40 47.43 -36.13
N ALA A 247 -3.19 46.50 -36.67
CA ALA A 247 -3.58 46.49 -38.09
C ALA A 247 -4.58 47.62 -38.46
N GLY A 248 -5.04 48.42 -37.50
CA GLY A 248 -5.90 49.59 -37.75
C GLY A 248 -7.39 49.27 -37.86
N VAL A 249 -7.91 48.19 -37.28
CA VAL A 249 -9.34 47.85 -37.30
C VAL A 249 -10.21 49.00 -36.76
N LEU A 250 -9.69 49.81 -35.83
CA LEU A 250 -10.37 50.97 -35.25
C LEU A 250 -9.89 52.32 -35.86
N TYR A 251 -9.21 52.29 -37.01
CA TYR A 251 -8.70 53.49 -37.67
C TYR A 251 -9.80 54.50 -37.98
N SER A 252 -10.94 54.04 -38.42
CA SER A 252 -12.12 54.88 -38.72
C SER A 252 -12.69 55.59 -37.47
N SER A 253 -12.43 55.07 -36.29
CA SER A 253 -12.82 55.63 -34.98
C SER A 253 -11.76 56.55 -34.40
N GLY A 254 -10.67 56.81 -35.12
CA GLY A 254 -9.56 57.64 -34.67
C GLY A 254 -8.58 56.97 -33.70
N PHE A 255 -8.72 55.63 -33.51
CA PHE A 255 -7.82 54.89 -32.61
C PHE A 255 -6.82 54.07 -33.42
N VAL A 256 -5.52 54.33 -33.13
CA VAL A 256 -4.39 53.56 -33.68
C VAL A 256 -3.46 53.14 -32.56
N LEU A 257 -3.15 51.84 -32.46
CA LEU A 257 -2.19 51.35 -31.51
C LEU A 257 -0.77 51.73 -31.96
N GLY A 258 -0.17 52.74 -31.30
CA GLY A 258 1.21 53.15 -31.58
C GLY A 258 2.23 52.07 -31.20
N PRO A 259 3.36 51.99 -31.91
CA PRO A 259 4.42 50.99 -31.65
C PRO A 259 4.93 50.97 -30.22
N ALA A 260 5.06 52.10 -29.56
CA ALA A 260 5.50 52.25 -28.19
C ALA A 260 4.53 51.62 -27.20
N VAL A 261 3.21 51.83 -27.39
CA VAL A 261 2.15 51.23 -26.56
C VAL A 261 2.11 49.74 -26.77
N GLY A 262 2.27 49.26 -28.01
CA GLY A 262 2.39 47.82 -28.30
C GLY A 262 3.55 47.16 -27.60
N ALA A 263 4.73 47.81 -27.56
CA ALA A 263 5.91 47.30 -26.86
C ALA A 263 5.71 47.21 -25.34
N VAL A 264 5.03 48.19 -24.73
CA VAL A 264 4.68 48.17 -23.31
C VAL A 264 3.75 46.99 -22.98
N PHE A 265 2.69 46.78 -23.79
CA PHE A 265 1.78 45.64 -23.59
C PHE A 265 2.46 44.31 -23.79
N MET A 266 3.40 44.18 -24.73
CA MET A 266 4.18 42.98 -24.95
C MET A 266 5.09 42.67 -23.73
N SER A 267 5.73 43.69 -23.16
CA SER A 267 6.54 43.54 -21.96
C SER A 267 5.70 43.14 -20.75
N LEU A 268 4.53 43.75 -20.57
CA LEU A 268 3.59 43.36 -19.48
C LEU A 268 3.09 41.92 -19.65
N SER A 269 2.75 41.51 -20.89
CA SER A 269 2.32 40.15 -21.20
C SER A 269 3.42 39.15 -20.80
N THR A 270 4.68 39.42 -21.10
CA THR A 270 5.83 38.56 -20.72
C THR A 270 5.96 38.41 -19.20
N ILE A 271 5.79 39.52 -18.47
CA ILE A 271 5.85 39.49 -16.98
C ILE A 271 4.69 38.70 -16.39
N ILE A 272 3.49 38.76 -16.94
CA ILE A 272 2.29 38.05 -16.49
C ILE A 272 2.42 36.55 -16.75
N VAL A 273 3.06 36.15 -17.85
CA VAL A 273 3.25 34.75 -18.26
C VAL A 273 4.44 34.07 -17.54
N ALA A 274 5.44 34.83 -17.11
CA ALA A 274 6.57 34.31 -16.35
C ALA A 274 6.17 33.95 -14.91
#